data_de40795202098a4ab9006926b285ef4b
#
_entry.id   de40795202098a4ab9006926b285ef4b
#
_cell.length_a   1.000
_cell.length_b   1.000
_cell.length_c   1.000
_cell.angle_alpha   90.00
_cell.angle_beta   90.00
_cell.angle_gamma   90.00
#
_symmetry.space_group_name_H-M   'P 1'
#
loop_
_entity.id
_entity.type
_entity.pdbx_description
1 polymer ?
#
loop_
_entity_poly.entity_id
_entity_poly.type
_entity_poly.pdbx_seq_one_letter_code
_entity_poly.pdbx_strand_id
1 'polypeptide(L)'
;MIRAFALFVLGLAIFVAAPVRPAAAAEAPFEPGLMRLAEVLGSLHFLRNLCGEKGDQWRGEMEKLLESENPDPERRARFVAAFNRGYRSFGSTYTQCTSSASEAINRYMKEGEKLSRDIASRYGN
;
A
#
# COMPACT_ATOMS: atom_id res chain seq x y z
N MET A 1 75.86 -23.18 -27.27
CA MET A 1 74.87 -22.12 -27.60
C MET A 1 73.50 -22.69 -27.29
N ILE A 2 72.95 -22.36 -26.14
CA ILE A 2 71.63 -22.84 -25.71
C ILE A 2 70.65 -21.66 -25.79
N ARG A 3 69.72 -21.72 -26.72
CA ARG A 3 68.65 -20.72 -26.84
C ARG A 3 67.51 -21.13 -25.96
N ALA A 4 67.33 -20.41 -24.87
CA ALA A 4 66.15 -20.56 -24.01
C ALA A 4 64.94 -19.88 -24.66
N PHE A 5 63.92 -20.66 -25.00
CA PHE A 5 62.63 -20.16 -25.40
C PHE A 5 61.79 -19.92 -24.16
N ALA A 6 61.59 -18.66 -23.82
CA ALA A 6 60.65 -18.28 -22.78
C ALA A 6 59.23 -18.26 -23.34
N LEU A 7 58.41 -19.22 -22.96
CA LEU A 7 56.96 -19.24 -23.26
C LEU A 7 56.27 -18.29 -22.29
N PHE A 8 55.83 -17.18 -22.84
CA PHE A 8 54.99 -16.21 -22.12
C PHE A 8 53.51 -16.72 -22.20
N VAL A 9 53.02 -17.34 -21.09
CA VAL A 9 51.63 -17.73 -20.98
C VAL A 9 50.86 -16.49 -20.54
N LEU A 10 50.16 -15.87 -21.48
CA LEU A 10 49.27 -14.74 -21.24
C LEU A 10 47.95 -15.30 -20.66
N GLY A 11 47.82 -15.25 -19.33
CA GLY A 11 46.61 -15.63 -18.63
C GLY A 11 45.51 -14.60 -18.87
N LEU A 12 44.52 -14.94 -19.72
CA LEU A 12 43.33 -14.14 -19.94
C LEU A 12 42.38 -14.31 -18.74
N ALA A 13 42.40 -13.38 -17.81
CA ALA A 13 41.45 -13.35 -16.69
C ALA A 13 40.08 -12.94 -17.24
N ILE A 14 39.15 -13.91 -17.36
CA ILE A 14 37.78 -13.65 -17.71
C ILE A 14 37.09 -13.08 -16.47
N PHE A 15 36.88 -11.77 -16.47
CA PHE A 15 36.04 -11.09 -15.46
C PHE A 15 34.59 -11.41 -15.75
N VAL A 16 34.03 -12.38 -15.04
CA VAL A 16 32.59 -12.65 -15.07
C VAL A 16 31.89 -11.54 -14.26
N ALA A 17 31.41 -10.51 -14.94
CA ALA A 17 30.56 -9.51 -14.34
C ALA A 17 29.22 -10.16 -13.94
N ALA A 18 29.02 -10.39 -12.64
CA ALA A 18 27.74 -10.83 -12.13
C ALA A 18 26.68 -9.73 -12.37
N PRO A 19 25.47 -10.08 -12.86
CA PRO A 19 24.43 -9.07 -13.04
C PRO A 19 24.04 -8.52 -11.66
N VAL A 20 24.28 -7.23 -11.47
CA VAL A 20 23.81 -6.52 -10.28
C VAL A 20 22.30 -6.38 -10.43
N ARG A 21 21.54 -7.14 -9.64
CA ARG A 21 20.09 -6.96 -9.54
C ARG A 21 19.84 -5.69 -8.73
N PRO A 22 19.02 -4.73 -9.25
CA PRO A 22 18.62 -3.59 -8.44
C PRO A 22 17.89 -4.13 -7.20
N ALA A 23 18.32 -3.70 -6.01
CA ALA A 23 17.58 -3.98 -4.78
C ALA A 23 16.18 -3.38 -4.91
N ALA A 24 15.13 -4.16 -4.62
CA ALA A 24 13.78 -3.62 -4.53
C ALA A 24 13.79 -2.47 -3.51
N ALA A 25 13.25 -1.30 -3.89
CA ALA A 25 13.13 -0.18 -2.97
C ALA A 25 12.33 -0.65 -1.75
N ALA A 26 12.87 -0.43 -0.54
CA ALA A 26 12.16 -0.72 0.68
C ALA A 26 10.86 0.11 0.74
N GLU A 27 9.75 -0.50 1.14
CA GLU A 27 8.51 0.23 1.37
C GLU A 27 8.74 1.35 2.40
N ALA A 28 8.12 2.50 2.16
CA ALA A 28 8.13 3.59 3.14
C ALA A 28 7.52 3.09 4.46
N PRO A 29 8.04 3.48 5.63
CA PRO A 29 7.58 2.98 6.93
C PRO A 29 6.08 3.16 7.20
N PHE A 30 5.45 4.13 6.54
CA PHE A 30 4.02 4.43 6.67
C PHE A 30 3.15 3.72 5.62
N GLU A 31 3.74 3.01 4.66
CA GLU A 31 2.99 2.35 3.57
C GLU A 31 1.94 1.35 4.07
N PRO A 32 2.23 0.47 5.04
CA PRO A 32 1.20 -0.39 5.62
C PRO A 32 0.04 0.38 6.24
N GLY A 33 0.32 1.50 6.88
CA GLY A 33 -0.69 2.39 7.46
C GLY A 33 -1.58 3.03 6.40
N LEU A 34 -1.01 3.47 5.27
CA LEU A 34 -1.75 4.01 4.13
C LEU A 34 -2.67 2.96 3.49
N MET A 35 -2.18 1.74 3.31
CA MET A 35 -2.99 0.64 2.77
C MET A 35 -4.13 0.28 3.73
N ARG A 36 -3.86 0.27 5.04
CA ARG A 36 -4.90 0.05 6.04
C ARG A 36 -5.93 1.18 6.05
N LEU A 37 -5.49 2.43 5.90
CA LEU A 37 -6.42 3.57 5.78
C LEU A 37 -7.35 3.42 4.56
N ALA A 38 -6.83 3.02 3.41
CA ALA A 38 -7.64 2.74 2.23
C ALA A 38 -8.70 1.66 2.51
N GLU A 39 -8.33 0.58 3.19
CA GLU A 39 -9.25 -0.48 3.58
C GLU A 39 -10.33 0.02 4.55
N VAL A 40 -9.95 0.83 5.54
CA VAL A 40 -10.89 1.46 6.48
C VAL A 40 -11.89 2.36 5.75
N LEU A 41 -11.43 3.15 4.78
CA LEU A 41 -12.31 4.00 3.96
C LEU A 41 -13.32 3.16 3.17
N GLY A 42 -12.91 2.04 2.62
CA GLY A 42 -13.81 1.11 1.92
C GLY A 42 -14.86 0.50 2.84
N SER A 43 -14.43 0.09 4.04
CA SER A 43 -15.31 -0.44 5.08
C SER A 43 -16.35 0.60 5.52
N LEU A 44 -15.93 1.83 5.76
CA LEU A 44 -16.81 2.93 6.13
C LEU A 44 -17.77 3.30 4.99
N HIS A 45 -17.30 3.26 3.75
CA HIS A 45 -18.17 3.50 2.60
C HIS A 45 -19.36 2.53 2.57
N PHE A 46 -19.11 1.25 2.79
CA PHE A 46 -20.17 0.25 2.88
C PHE A 46 -21.05 0.46 4.12
N LEU A 47 -20.46 0.49 5.30
CA LEU A 47 -21.20 0.52 6.58
C LEU A 47 -22.04 1.78 6.76
N ARG A 48 -21.49 2.95 6.40
CA ARG A 48 -22.23 4.20 6.54
C ARG A 48 -23.40 4.26 5.56
N ASN A 49 -23.24 3.80 4.32
CA ASN A 49 -24.34 3.68 3.38
C ASN A 49 -25.41 2.70 3.88
N LEU A 50 -25.01 1.57 4.44
CA LEU A 50 -25.92 0.60 5.03
C LEU A 50 -26.73 1.21 6.18
N CYS A 51 -26.11 2.06 7.00
CA CYS A 51 -26.70 2.67 8.19
C CYS A 51 -27.32 4.05 7.94
N GLY A 52 -27.64 4.38 6.69
CA GLY A 52 -28.46 5.54 6.35
C GLY A 52 -27.71 6.77 5.83
N GLU A 53 -26.39 6.82 5.92
CA GLU A 53 -25.59 7.88 5.31
C GLU A 53 -25.32 7.54 3.83
N LYS A 54 -26.31 7.81 2.99
CA LYS A 54 -26.22 7.53 1.55
C LYS A 54 -25.30 8.53 0.86
N GLY A 55 -24.49 8.04 -0.08
CA GLY A 55 -23.65 8.89 -0.93
C GLY A 55 -22.22 8.38 -1.08
N ASP A 56 -21.39 9.23 -1.69
CA ASP A 56 -20.02 8.91 -2.10
C ASP A 56 -18.95 9.58 -1.25
N GLN A 57 -19.29 10.07 -0.06
CA GLN A 57 -18.38 10.80 0.82
C GLN A 57 -17.08 10.02 1.08
N TRP A 58 -17.18 8.76 1.44
CA TRP A 58 -16.02 7.92 1.78
C TRP A 58 -15.22 7.52 0.55
N ARG A 59 -15.86 7.36 -0.57
CA ARG A 59 -15.17 7.22 -1.86
C ARG A 59 -14.42 8.50 -2.22
N GLY A 60 -15.01 9.65 -1.96
CA GLY A 60 -14.36 10.95 -2.14
C GLY A 60 -13.11 11.10 -1.27
N GLU A 61 -13.14 10.63 -0.02
CA GLU A 61 -11.95 10.60 0.83
C GLU A 61 -10.85 9.68 0.28
N MET A 62 -11.22 8.55 -0.31
CA MET A 62 -10.28 7.68 -1.00
C MET A 62 -9.65 8.37 -2.23
N GLU A 63 -10.42 9.10 -2.99
CA GLU A 63 -9.91 9.87 -4.14
C GLU A 63 -8.92 10.94 -3.71
N LYS A 64 -9.20 11.64 -2.62
CA LYS A 64 -8.26 12.61 -2.01
C LYS A 64 -6.97 11.95 -1.56
N LEU A 65 -7.05 10.78 -0.96
CA LEU A 65 -5.87 10.00 -0.57
C LEU A 65 -5.01 9.66 -1.79
N LEU A 66 -5.62 9.18 -2.87
CA LEU A 66 -4.93 8.87 -4.11
C LEU A 66 -4.30 10.11 -4.75
N GLU A 67 -5.01 11.23 -4.73
CA GLU A 67 -4.50 12.50 -5.24
C GLU A 67 -3.29 12.98 -4.44
N SER A 68 -3.36 12.92 -3.12
CA SER A 68 -2.28 13.31 -2.21
C SER A 68 -1.04 12.43 -2.37
N GLU A 69 -1.23 11.13 -2.51
CA GLU A 69 -0.13 10.16 -2.64
C GLU A 69 0.44 10.10 -4.06
N ASN A 70 -0.35 10.50 -5.06
CA ASN A 70 0.02 10.46 -6.48
C ASN A 70 0.77 9.17 -6.87
N PRO A 71 0.19 7.98 -6.60
CA PRO A 71 0.89 6.73 -6.80
C PRO A 71 1.08 6.39 -8.29
N ASP A 72 2.14 5.64 -8.59
CA ASP A 72 2.26 4.99 -9.88
C ASP A 72 1.11 3.98 -10.11
N PRO A 73 0.91 3.47 -11.34
CA PRO A 73 -0.22 2.58 -11.63
C PRO A 73 -0.26 1.31 -10.77
N GLU A 74 0.88 0.73 -10.45
CA GLU A 74 0.95 -0.49 -9.63
C GLU A 74 0.57 -0.20 -8.17
N ARG A 75 1.13 0.85 -7.59
CA ARG A 75 0.81 1.28 -6.23
C ARG A 75 -0.64 1.72 -6.13
N ARG A 76 -1.15 2.45 -7.14
CA ARG A 76 -2.58 2.83 -7.23
C ARG A 76 -3.49 1.60 -7.19
N ALA A 77 -3.16 0.56 -7.94
CA ALA A 77 -3.93 -0.69 -7.95
C ALA A 77 -3.98 -1.34 -6.56
N ARG A 78 -2.89 -1.28 -5.78
CA ARG A 78 -2.87 -1.78 -4.40
C ARG A 78 -3.80 -0.98 -3.48
N PHE A 79 -3.81 0.35 -3.60
CA PHE A 79 -4.74 1.20 -2.85
C PHE A 79 -6.20 0.87 -3.17
N VAL A 80 -6.53 0.77 -4.45
CA VAL A 80 -7.89 0.44 -4.90
C VAL A 80 -8.30 -0.96 -4.42
N ALA A 81 -7.40 -1.93 -4.49
CA ALA A 81 -7.64 -3.28 -3.99
C ALA A 81 -7.91 -3.30 -2.48
N ALA A 82 -7.17 -2.51 -1.71
CA ALA A 82 -7.37 -2.38 -0.26
C ALA A 82 -8.75 -1.78 0.07
N PHE A 83 -9.13 -0.70 -0.60
CA PHE A 83 -10.47 -0.10 -0.47
C PHE A 83 -11.57 -1.12 -0.80
N ASN A 84 -11.46 -1.78 -1.92
CA ASN A 84 -12.45 -2.78 -2.36
C ASN A 84 -12.53 -3.97 -1.39
N ARG A 85 -11.42 -4.39 -0.82
CA ARG A 85 -11.39 -5.45 0.21
C ARG A 85 -12.19 -5.03 1.44
N GLY A 86 -12.01 -3.83 1.94
CA GLY A 86 -12.77 -3.28 3.06
C GLY A 86 -14.26 -3.23 2.76
N TYR A 87 -14.62 -2.73 1.61
CA TYR A 87 -16.02 -2.65 1.15
C TYR A 87 -16.68 -4.04 1.10
N ARG A 88 -16.02 -5.00 0.47
CA ARG A 88 -16.57 -6.36 0.28
C ARG A 88 -16.63 -7.17 1.56
N SER A 89 -15.68 -6.99 2.49
CA SER A 89 -15.65 -7.72 3.76
C SER A 89 -16.94 -7.53 4.54
N PHE A 90 -17.43 -6.29 4.63
CA PHE A 90 -18.67 -5.99 5.33
C PHE A 90 -19.88 -6.26 4.45
N GLY A 91 -19.79 -6.06 3.14
CA GLY A 91 -20.86 -6.35 2.20
C GLY A 91 -21.27 -7.83 2.17
N SER A 92 -20.35 -8.73 2.45
CA SER A 92 -20.64 -10.17 2.55
C SER A 92 -21.24 -10.57 3.90
N THR A 93 -21.12 -9.73 4.92
CA THR A 93 -21.53 -10.02 6.30
C THR A 93 -22.84 -9.36 6.69
N TYR A 94 -23.05 -8.10 6.29
CA TYR A 94 -24.19 -7.31 6.72
C TYR A 94 -25.09 -6.95 5.54
N THR A 95 -26.38 -7.24 5.68
CA THR A 95 -27.46 -6.80 4.78
C THR A 95 -28.34 -5.73 5.40
N GLN A 96 -28.23 -5.53 6.71
CA GLN A 96 -29.00 -4.55 7.49
C GLN A 96 -28.10 -3.84 8.47
N CYS A 97 -28.46 -2.60 8.82
CA CYS A 97 -27.79 -1.86 9.88
C CYS A 97 -28.14 -2.42 11.26
N THR A 98 -27.28 -3.27 11.77
CA THR A 98 -27.39 -3.85 13.12
C THR A 98 -26.60 -3.03 14.13
N SER A 99 -26.78 -3.32 15.44
CA SER A 99 -25.93 -2.74 16.48
C SER A 99 -24.46 -3.08 16.28
N SER A 100 -24.15 -4.30 15.80
CA SER A 100 -22.79 -4.70 15.44
C SER A 100 -22.21 -3.88 14.29
N ALA A 101 -23.03 -3.54 13.27
CA ALA A 101 -22.61 -2.65 12.19
C ALA A 101 -22.30 -1.24 12.72
N SER A 102 -23.15 -0.70 13.60
CA SER A 102 -22.91 0.60 14.24
C SER A 102 -21.65 0.63 15.09
N GLU A 103 -21.38 -0.42 15.84
CA GLU A 103 -20.14 -0.57 16.60
C GLU A 103 -18.91 -0.65 15.69
N ALA A 104 -19.02 -1.35 14.57
CA ALA A 104 -17.97 -1.42 13.57
C ALA A 104 -17.67 -0.02 13.00
N ILE A 105 -18.69 0.78 12.68
CA ILE A 105 -18.51 2.17 12.25
C ILE A 105 -17.69 2.95 13.27
N ASN A 106 -18.03 2.87 14.55
CA ASN A 106 -17.33 3.59 15.62
C ASN A 106 -15.86 3.18 15.73
N ARG A 107 -15.58 1.87 15.66
CA ARG A 107 -14.19 1.36 15.68
C ARG A 107 -13.39 1.83 14.49
N TYR A 108 -13.95 1.75 13.29
CA TYR A 108 -13.27 2.14 12.05
C TYR A 108 -13.07 3.65 11.95
N MET A 109 -14.01 4.45 12.46
CA MET A 109 -13.84 5.91 12.56
C MET A 109 -12.64 6.26 13.45
N LYS A 110 -12.52 5.63 14.62
CA LYS A 110 -11.39 5.84 15.53
C LYS A 110 -10.07 5.37 14.93
N GLU A 111 -10.06 4.21 14.29
CA GLU A 111 -8.87 3.69 13.61
C GLU A 111 -8.44 4.61 12.48
N GLY A 112 -9.37 5.06 11.65
CA GLY A 112 -9.10 5.99 10.55
C GLY A 112 -8.52 7.32 11.03
N GLU A 113 -9.06 7.89 12.11
CA GLU A 113 -8.50 9.09 12.74
C GLU A 113 -7.07 8.88 13.23
N LYS A 114 -6.83 7.76 13.93
CA LYS A 114 -5.49 7.44 14.43
C LYS A 114 -4.50 7.28 13.29
N LEU A 115 -4.84 6.51 12.26
CA LEU A 115 -4.00 6.30 11.09
C LEU A 115 -3.68 7.63 10.38
N SER A 116 -4.68 8.49 10.22
CA SER A 116 -4.51 9.80 9.58
C SER A 116 -3.58 10.70 10.39
N ARG A 117 -3.70 10.72 11.71
CA ARG A 117 -2.80 11.47 12.60
C ARG A 117 -1.36 10.93 12.56
N ASP A 118 -1.20 9.61 12.61
CA ASP A 118 0.11 8.96 12.59
C ASP A 118 0.84 9.24 11.26
N ILE A 119 0.12 9.21 10.15
CA ILE A 119 0.65 9.53 8.83
C ILE A 119 1.01 11.01 8.75
N ALA A 120 0.10 11.91 9.14
CA ALA A 120 0.34 13.35 9.13
C ALA A 120 1.55 13.75 9.98
N SER A 121 1.75 13.13 11.14
CA SER A 121 2.89 13.43 12.02
C SER A 121 4.23 13.06 11.38
N ARG A 122 4.27 12.12 10.45
CA ARG A 122 5.48 11.72 9.72
C ARG A 122 5.82 12.65 8.56
N TYR A 123 4.81 13.29 7.99
CA TYR A 123 4.97 14.27 6.92
C TYR A 123 5.11 15.71 7.42
N GLY A 124 4.66 15.97 8.65
CA GLY A 124 4.54 17.32 9.20
C GLY A 124 5.83 17.91 9.78
N ASN A 125 6.94 17.24 9.63
CA ASN A 125 8.25 17.71 10.07
C ASN A 125 9.19 17.86 8.86
#